data_a92c6a0ea79447279d6eab3c8e174e39
#
_entry.id   a92c6a0ea79447279d6eab3c8e174e39
#
_cell.length_a   1.000
_cell.length_b   1.000
_cell.length_c   1.000
_cell.angle_alpha   90.00
_cell.angle_beta   90.00
_cell.angle_gamma   90.00
#
_symmetry.space_group_name_H-M   'P 1'
#
loop_
_entity.id
_entity.type
_entity.pdbx_description
1 polymer ?
#
loop_
_entity_poly.entity_id
_entity_poly.type
_entity_poly.pdbx_seq_one_letter_code
_entity_poly.pdbx_strand_id
1 'polypeptide(L)'
;MVSILTASCNWIPPSPEVDPIDDNYRTFYQIFVGSFSDSNNDGIGDIRGIINRMDYLNDGNIHSGKSLGVQGIWLSPIFTSPSYHKYDAKDYYQIDWRFGTEEDLKELIALCHERNVKVILDLAINHTSDSHEWFLKFKEARISGNADDPYYDYYSCVTSDERQGGIQYQKIAGVDCWYECNFSGSMPELNFDNSAVREETLHLAKYYLDLGVDGFRFDAVKYIYYGDTARSVDFWEWYMSELRNIKPDIFCVGECWS
;
A
#
# COMPACT_ATOMS: atom_id res chain seq x y z
N MET A 1 -15.01 -70.81 -22.94
CA MET A 1 -15.28 -69.32 -23.05
C MET A 1 -14.35 -68.63 -22.11
N VAL A 2 -13.35 -67.92 -22.64
CA VAL A 2 -12.39 -67.17 -21.84
C VAL A 2 -12.84 -65.71 -21.99
N SER A 3 -13.31 -65.10 -20.89
CA SER A 3 -13.65 -63.68 -20.84
C SER A 3 -12.36 -62.88 -20.68
N ILE A 4 -12.01 -62.11 -21.69
CA ILE A 4 -10.91 -61.11 -21.62
C ILE A 4 -11.52 -59.85 -20.99
N LEU A 5 -11.12 -59.56 -19.74
CA LEU A 5 -11.36 -58.27 -19.10
C LEU A 5 -10.34 -57.26 -19.67
N THR A 6 -10.80 -56.40 -20.54
CA THR A 6 -10.01 -55.21 -20.96
C THR A 6 -10.10 -54.13 -19.89
N ALA A 7 -9.09 -54.02 -19.05
CA ALA A 7 -8.92 -52.84 -18.20
C ALA A 7 -8.53 -51.63 -19.08
N SER A 8 -9.45 -50.71 -19.30
CA SER A 8 -9.14 -49.42 -19.89
C SER A 8 -8.39 -48.57 -18.86
N CYS A 9 -7.06 -48.52 -18.96
CA CYS A 9 -6.29 -47.48 -18.27
C CYS A 9 -6.66 -46.13 -18.89
N ASN A 10 -7.46 -45.38 -18.17
CA ASN A 10 -7.61 -43.95 -18.49
C ASN A 10 -6.28 -43.25 -18.16
N TRP A 11 -5.40 -43.18 -19.16
CA TRP A 11 -4.22 -42.36 -19.07
C TRP A 11 -4.68 -40.88 -19.02
N ILE A 12 -4.58 -40.23 -17.87
CA ILE A 12 -4.71 -38.77 -17.72
C ILE A 12 -3.32 -38.22 -18.02
N PRO A 13 -3.13 -37.44 -19.11
CA PRO A 13 -1.86 -36.82 -19.35
C PRO A 13 -1.52 -35.94 -18.15
N PRO A 14 -0.25 -35.86 -17.72
CA PRO A 14 0.13 -34.85 -16.72
C PRO A 14 -0.30 -33.49 -17.25
N SER A 15 -0.93 -32.69 -16.38
CA SER A 15 -1.19 -31.29 -16.72
C SER A 15 0.16 -30.66 -17.16
N PRO A 16 0.16 -29.85 -18.23
CA PRO A 16 1.37 -29.18 -18.63
C PRO A 16 1.96 -28.47 -17.40
N GLU A 17 3.27 -28.66 -17.16
CA GLU A 17 3.99 -27.80 -16.23
C GLU A 17 3.73 -26.36 -16.71
N VAL A 18 2.98 -25.62 -15.92
CA VAL A 18 2.78 -24.20 -16.19
C VAL A 18 4.09 -23.54 -15.81
N ASP A 19 4.80 -23.01 -16.78
CA ASP A 19 5.97 -22.19 -16.53
C ASP A 19 5.63 -21.14 -15.45
N PRO A 20 6.54 -20.82 -14.53
CA PRO A 20 6.30 -19.79 -13.53
C PRO A 20 5.84 -18.52 -14.24
N ILE A 21 4.65 -18.07 -13.90
CA ILE A 21 4.06 -16.87 -14.50
C ILE A 21 4.99 -15.70 -14.19
N ASP A 22 5.38 -14.95 -15.24
CA ASP A 22 6.05 -13.67 -15.10
C ASP A 22 5.28 -12.81 -14.10
N ASP A 23 5.95 -12.12 -13.18
CA ASP A 23 5.32 -11.32 -12.13
C ASP A 23 4.29 -10.30 -12.65
N ASN A 24 4.40 -9.88 -13.91
CA ASN A 24 3.42 -9.01 -14.57
C ASN A 24 2.05 -9.67 -14.83
N TYR A 25 1.95 -10.98 -14.71
CA TYR A 25 0.73 -11.75 -15.02
C TYR A 25 0.14 -12.48 -13.81
N ARG A 26 0.62 -12.18 -12.59
CA ARG A 26 0.08 -12.80 -11.37
C ARG A 26 -1.36 -12.39 -11.13
N THR A 27 -2.16 -13.33 -10.64
CA THR A 27 -3.51 -13.04 -10.14
C THR A 27 -3.42 -12.56 -8.70
N PHE A 28 -3.74 -11.28 -8.48
CA PHE A 28 -3.82 -10.68 -7.15
C PHE A 28 -5.24 -10.70 -6.59
N TYR A 29 -5.34 -10.92 -5.28
CA TYR A 29 -6.55 -10.79 -4.51
C TYR A 29 -6.42 -9.61 -3.55
N GLN A 30 -7.26 -8.60 -3.71
CA GLN A 30 -7.31 -7.48 -2.78
C GLN A 30 -8.02 -7.89 -1.48
N ILE A 31 -7.41 -7.58 -0.35
CA ILE A 31 -7.96 -7.82 0.98
C ILE A 31 -8.13 -6.51 1.72
N PHE A 32 -9.38 -6.16 2.02
CA PHE A 32 -9.68 -5.16 3.03
C PHE A 32 -9.63 -5.86 4.40
N VAL A 33 -8.53 -5.66 5.14
CA VAL A 33 -8.21 -6.45 6.34
C VAL A 33 -9.35 -6.44 7.35
N GLY A 34 -9.91 -5.26 7.64
CA GLY A 34 -10.96 -5.08 8.65
C GLY A 34 -12.28 -5.82 8.39
N SER A 35 -12.50 -6.36 7.18
CA SER A 35 -13.73 -7.09 6.84
C SER A 35 -13.53 -8.50 6.30
N PHE A 36 -12.27 -8.97 6.18
CA PHE A 36 -12.00 -10.26 5.55
C PHE A 36 -12.23 -11.45 6.48
N SER A 37 -11.57 -11.48 7.63
CA SER A 37 -11.73 -12.55 8.62
C SER A 37 -11.30 -12.06 10.01
N ASP A 38 -12.20 -12.18 10.97
CA ASP A 38 -12.00 -11.86 12.37
C ASP A 38 -11.50 -13.11 13.10
N SER A 39 -10.30 -13.05 13.70
CA SER A 39 -9.71 -14.20 14.40
C SER A 39 -9.98 -14.21 15.91
N ASN A 40 -10.34 -13.05 16.48
CA ASN A 40 -10.47 -12.84 17.92
C ASN A 40 -11.91 -12.58 18.39
N ASN A 41 -12.88 -12.48 17.45
CA ASN A 41 -14.30 -12.23 17.64
C ASN A 41 -14.61 -10.82 18.20
N ASP A 42 -13.82 -9.82 17.81
CA ASP A 42 -14.10 -8.42 18.17
C ASP A 42 -14.98 -7.69 17.13
N GLY A 43 -15.32 -8.35 16.04
CA GLY A 43 -16.14 -7.83 14.95
C GLY A 43 -15.32 -7.13 13.86
N ILE A 44 -13.99 -7.15 13.94
CA ILE A 44 -13.07 -6.54 12.98
C ILE A 44 -12.13 -7.61 12.45
N GLY A 45 -11.97 -7.68 11.14
CA GLY A 45 -10.99 -8.57 10.53
C GLY A 45 -9.55 -8.16 10.86
N ASP A 46 -8.65 -9.14 10.88
CA ASP A 46 -7.27 -8.95 11.27
C ASP A 46 -6.30 -9.80 10.43
N ILE A 47 -5.00 -9.54 10.54
CA ILE A 47 -3.95 -10.26 9.80
C ILE A 47 -3.92 -11.74 10.20
N ARG A 48 -4.16 -12.06 11.46
CA ARG A 48 -4.28 -13.44 11.94
C ARG A 48 -5.45 -14.16 11.27
N GLY A 49 -6.55 -13.47 11.06
CA GLY A 49 -7.69 -13.97 10.30
C GLY A 49 -7.35 -14.29 8.85
N ILE A 50 -6.48 -13.47 8.21
CA ILE A 50 -5.98 -13.78 6.85
C ILE A 50 -5.12 -15.05 6.88
N ILE A 51 -4.19 -15.16 7.84
CA ILE A 51 -3.35 -16.37 8.03
C ILE A 51 -4.23 -17.60 8.17
N ASN A 52 -5.29 -17.55 8.98
CA ASN A 52 -6.23 -18.65 9.20
C ASN A 52 -7.04 -19.02 7.94
N ARG A 53 -7.08 -18.15 6.93
CA ARG A 53 -7.79 -18.34 5.66
C ARG A 53 -6.86 -18.56 4.46
N MET A 54 -5.56 -18.74 4.69
CA MET A 54 -4.63 -18.96 3.58
C MET A 54 -4.95 -20.15 2.73
N ASP A 55 -5.50 -21.23 3.29
CA ASP A 55 -5.92 -22.42 2.50
C ASP A 55 -7.09 -22.10 1.53
N TYR A 56 -7.90 -21.10 1.84
CA TYR A 56 -8.92 -20.60 0.91
C TYR A 56 -8.30 -19.78 -0.22
N LEU A 57 -7.33 -18.92 0.09
CA LEU A 57 -6.67 -18.08 -0.90
C LEU A 57 -5.72 -18.91 -1.79
N ASN A 58 -4.84 -19.66 -1.18
CA ASN A 58 -3.89 -20.55 -1.83
C ASN A 58 -3.46 -21.64 -0.83
N ASP A 59 -3.73 -22.89 -1.11
CA ASP A 59 -3.39 -24.03 -0.25
C ASP A 59 -2.01 -24.64 -0.54
N GLY A 60 -1.21 -23.97 -1.36
CA GLY A 60 0.13 -24.42 -1.75
C GLY A 60 0.12 -25.54 -2.80
N ASN A 61 -1.04 -25.95 -3.29
CA ASN A 61 -1.17 -27.03 -4.27
C ASN A 61 -2.02 -26.58 -5.46
N ILE A 62 -1.35 -26.22 -6.56
CA ILE A 62 -1.99 -25.72 -7.79
C ILE A 62 -2.96 -26.73 -8.43
N HIS A 63 -2.90 -28.00 -8.04
CA HIS A 63 -3.76 -29.06 -8.57
C HIS A 63 -4.90 -29.45 -7.63
N SER A 64 -4.99 -28.86 -6.44
CA SER A 64 -6.00 -29.25 -5.43
C SER A 64 -7.44 -28.95 -5.89
N GLY A 65 -7.63 -27.85 -6.64
CA GLY A 65 -8.95 -27.31 -6.98
C GLY A 65 -9.78 -26.88 -5.78
N LYS A 66 -9.17 -26.73 -4.58
CA LYS A 66 -9.86 -26.40 -3.32
C LYS A 66 -9.64 -24.96 -2.88
N SER A 67 -8.60 -24.31 -3.37
CA SER A 67 -8.31 -22.92 -3.12
C SER A 67 -8.63 -22.04 -4.33
N LEU A 68 -8.60 -20.71 -4.16
CA LEU A 68 -8.69 -19.77 -5.27
C LEU A 68 -7.43 -19.78 -6.15
N GLY A 69 -6.30 -20.31 -5.64
CA GLY A 69 -5.03 -20.37 -6.35
C GLY A 69 -4.43 -18.99 -6.65
N VAL A 70 -4.69 -17.98 -5.78
CA VAL A 70 -4.14 -16.63 -5.97
C VAL A 70 -2.61 -16.66 -5.88
N GLN A 71 -1.97 -15.82 -6.67
CA GLN A 71 -0.51 -15.75 -6.78
C GLN A 71 0.07 -14.49 -6.12
N GLY A 72 -0.80 -13.62 -5.64
CA GLY A 72 -0.47 -12.46 -4.86
C GLY A 72 -1.66 -12.00 -4.02
N ILE A 73 -1.38 -11.36 -2.91
CA ILE A 73 -2.37 -10.62 -2.13
C ILE A 73 -1.97 -9.14 -2.07
N TRP A 74 -2.96 -8.29 -2.17
CA TRP A 74 -2.84 -6.86 -1.96
C TRP A 74 -3.63 -6.48 -0.72
N LEU A 75 -2.95 -6.06 0.33
CA LEU A 75 -3.57 -5.56 1.55
C LEU A 75 -3.92 -4.09 1.38
N SER A 76 -5.21 -3.72 1.49
CA SER A 76 -5.60 -2.30 1.68
C SER A 76 -4.87 -1.73 2.90
N PRO A 77 -4.79 -0.38 3.07
CA PRO A 77 -3.91 0.19 4.08
C PRO A 77 -4.09 -0.41 5.47
N ILE A 78 -2.97 -0.75 6.11
CA ILE A 78 -2.95 -1.44 7.42
C ILE A 78 -2.46 -0.55 8.55
N PHE A 79 -2.08 0.68 8.26
CA PHE A 79 -1.42 1.60 9.19
C PHE A 79 -2.40 2.19 10.20
N THR A 80 -1.86 2.67 11.33
CA THR A 80 -2.65 3.43 12.31
C THR A 80 -3.28 4.65 11.63
N SER A 81 -4.61 4.76 11.72
CA SER A 81 -5.39 5.80 11.08
C SER A 81 -6.68 6.06 11.86
N PRO A 82 -7.19 7.30 11.87
CA PRO A 82 -8.47 7.64 12.51
C PRO A 82 -9.67 7.12 11.70
N SER A 83 -9.54 6.90 10.39
CA SER A 83 -10.64 6.48 9.55
C SER A 83 -10.77 4.95 9.42
N TYR A 84 -11.95 4.53 8.95
CA TYR A 84 -12.23 3.14 8.64
C TYR A 84 -11.40 2.62 7.45
N HIS A 85 -11.24 3.43 6.40
CA HIS A 85 -10.55 3.05 5.16
C HIS A 85 -9.01 3.07 5.26
N LYS A 86 -8.44 3.75 6.26
CA LYS A 86 -7.01 3.81 6.56
C LYS A 86 -6.12 4.55 5.57
N TYR A 87 -6.67 5.20 4.54
CA TYR A 87 -5.85 5.98 3.59
C TYR A 87 -5.27 7.25 4.21
N ASP A 88 -5.86 7.80 5.27
CA ASP A 88 -5.35 8.90 6.08
C ASP A 88 -4.47 8.38 7.23
N ALA A 89 -3.28 7.89 6.89
CA ALA A 89 -2.37 7.35 7.88
C ALA A 89 -1.96 8.40 8.93
N LYS A 90 -2.06 8.03 10.20
CA LYS A 90 -1.57 8.80 11.34
C LYS A 90 -0.13 8.43 11.70
N ASP A 91 0.25 7.19 11.45
CA ASP A 91 1.58 6.67 11.64
C ASP A 91 1.79 5.51 10.66
N TYR A 92 2.72 5.67 9.72
CA TYR A 92 3.02 4.65 8.71
C TYR A 92 3.88 3.51 9.24
N TYR A 93 4.61 3.71 10.36
CA TYR A 93 5.48 2.69 10.93
C TYR A 93 4.76 1.80 11.94
N GLN A 94 3.47 2.07 12.19
CA GLN A 94 2.66 1.32 13.14
C GLN A 94 1.45 0.70 12.46
N ILE A 95 1.36 -0.64 12.49
CA ILE A 95 0.15 -1.35 12.09
C ILE A 95 -0.99 -0.97 13.04
N ASP A 96 -2.19 -0.76 12.50
CA ASP A 96 -3.37 -0.50 13.35
C ASP A 96 -3.57 -1.68 14.32
N TRP A 97 -3.63 -1.37 15.61
CA TRP A 97 -3.69 -2.37 16.68
C TRP A 97 -4.85 -3.37 16.54
N ARG A 98 -5.91 -2.98 15.81
CA ARG A 98 -7.05 -3.86 15.50
C ARG A 98 -6.72 -4.89 14.44
N PHE A 99 -5.72 -4.60 13.60
CA PHE A 99 -5.33 -5.49 12.51
C PHE A 99 -4.22 -6.47 12.92
N GLY A 100 -3.56 -6.23 14.03
CA GLY A 100 -2.50 -7.10 14.55
C GLY A 100 -1.17 -6.39 14.78
N THR A 101 -0.11 -7.16 14.74
CA THR A 101 1.26 -6.72 15.02
C THR A 101 2.16 -6.85 13.79
N GLU A 102 3.37 -6.31 13.88
CA GLU A 102 4.42 -6.51 12.88
C GLU A 102 4.80 -8.00 12.76
N GLU A 103 4.78 -8.72 13.88
CA GLU A 103 5.05 -10.16 13.92
C GLU A 103 3.97 -10.95 13.16
N ASP A 104 2.70 -10.56 13.28
CA ASP A 104 1.62 -11.15 12.48
C ASP A 104 1.81 -10.89 10.99
N LEU A 105 2.25 -9.68 10.61
CA LEU A 105 2.55 -9.36 9.22
C LEU A 105 3.72 -10.21 8.68
N LYS A 106 4.80 -10.34 9.45
CA LYS A 106 5.96 -11.19 9.09
C LYS A 106 5.55 -12.66 8.92
N GLU A 107 4.70 -13.17 9.81
CA GLU A 107 4.19 -14.54 9.70
C GLU A 107 3.33 -14.72 8.44
N LEU A 108 2.44 -13.77 8.14
CA LEU A 108 1.65 -13.79 6.91
C LEU A 108 2.55 -13.79 5.67
N ILE A 109 3.55 -12.91 5.62
CA ILE A 109 4.51 -12.83 4.50
C ILE A 109 5.23 -14.18 4.33
N ALA A 110 5.76 -14.74 5.42
CA ALA A 110 6.48 -16.03 5.39
C ALA A 110 5.58 -17.15 4.84
N LEU A 111 4.34 -17.24 5.33
CA LEU A 111 3.37 -18.24 4.86
C LEU A 111 3.00 -18.04 3.38
N CYS A 112 2.86 -16.79 2.94
CA CYS A 112 2.61 -16.48 1.54
C CYS A 112 3.79 -16.93 0.66
N HIS A 113 5.02 -16.62 1.06
CA HIS A 113 6.23 -16.99 0.31
C HIS A 113 6.42 -18.52 0.23
N GLU A 114 6.12 -19.28 1.30
CA GLU A 114 6.11 -20.74 1.26
C GLU A 114 5.19 -21.32 0.17
N ARG A 115 4.13 -20.57 -0.19
CA ARG A 115 3.15 -20.94 -1.20
C ARG A 115 3.33 -20.22 -2.54
N ASN A 116 4.45 -19.55 -2.74
CA ASN A 116 4.76 -18.73 -3.92
C ASN A 116 3.71 -17.63 -4.18
N VAL A 117 3.15 -17.06 -3.10
CA VAL A 117 2.22 -15.94 -3.12
C VAL A 117 2.97 -14.67 -2.75
N LYS A 118 2.89 -13.64 -3.59
CA LYS A 118 3.47 -12.33 -3.33
C LYS A 118 2.57 -11.51 -2.40
N VAL A 119 3.18 -10.65 -1.59
CA VAL A 119 2.45 -9.73 -0.69
C VAL A 119 2.80 -8.29 -1.05
N ILE A 120 1.80 -7.50 -1.43
CA ILE A 120 1.97 -6.06 -1.63
C ILE A 120 1.09 -5.27 -0.66
N LEU A 121 1.59 -4.11 -0.24
CA LEU A 121 0.85 -3.19 0.62
C LEU A 121 0.32 -2.01 -0.18
N ASP A 122 -0.86 -1.53 0.21
CA ASP A 122 -1.37 -0.24 -0.25
C ASP A 122 -0.61 0.89 0.47
N LEU A 123 0.03 1.76 -0.29
CA LEU A 123 0.85 2.84 0.23
C LEU A 123 0.40 4.18 -0.34
N ALA A 124 -0.36 4.92 0.45
CA ALA A 124 -0.83 6.26 0.12
C ALA A 124 0.22 7.29 0.55
N ILE A 125 1.24 7.52 -0.27
CA ILE A 125 2.30 8.50 0.05
C ILE A 125 1.95 9.95 -0.31
N ASN A 126 0.85 10.19 -1.02
CA ASN A 126 0.45 11.52 -1.48
C ASN A 126 0.09 12.46 -0.31
N HIS A 127 -0.54 11.93 0.72
CA HIS A 127 -1.08 12.68 1.86
C HIS A 127 -0.97 11.88 3.16
N THR A 128 -1.19 12.54 4.28
CA THR A 128 -1.30 11.90 5.60
C THR A 128 -2.63 12.27 6.25
N SER A 129 -2.90 11.74 7.44
CA SER A 129 -3.93 12.31 8.32
C SER A 129 -3.50 13.71 8.80
N ASP A 130 -4.47 14.58 9.06
CA ASP A 130 -4.26 15.87 9.75
C ASP A 130 -3.84 15.70 11.23
N SER A 131 -3.91 14.49 11.74
CA SER A 131 -3.41 14.07 13.07
C SER A 131 -2.04 13.39 13.01
N HIS A 132 -1.40 13.28 11.82
CA HIS A 132 -0.05 12.78 11.68
C HIS A 132 0.95 13.74 12.35
N GLU A 133 1.97 13.19 13.00
CA GLU A 133 2.98 14.00 13.72
C GLU A 133 3.65 15.02 12.80
N TRP A 134 3.96 14.66 11.54
CA TRP A 134 4.54 15.58 10.57
C TRP A 134 3.65 16.79 10.31
N PHE A 135 2.33 16.59 10.17
CA PHE A 135 1.41 17.68 9.93
C PHE A 135 1.22 18.57 11.17
N LEU A 136 1.25 17.99 12.36
CA LEU A 136 1.21 18.78 13.61
C LEU A 136 2.44 19.68 13.72
N LYS A 137 3.64 19.16 13.44
CA LYS A 137 4.88 19.92 13.42
C LYS A 137 4.90 20.99 12.31
N PHE A 138 4.42 20.63 11.11
CA PHE A 138 4.24 21.60 10.03
C PHE A 138 3.36 22.79 10.45
N LYS A 139 2.20 22.53 11.04
CA LYS A 139 1.32 23.60 11.55
C LYS A 139 2.01 24.47 12.59
N GLU A 140 2.73 23.88 13.52
CA GLU A 140 3.48 24.61 14.56
C GLU A 140 4.56 25.51 13.94
N ALA A 141 5.36 24.99 12.99
CA ALA A 141 6.37 25.74 12.28
C ALA A 141 5.77 26.92 11.49
N ARG A 142 4.64 26.69 10.79
CA ARG A 142 3.94 27.76 10.04
C ARG A 142 3.34 28.83 10.96
N ILE A 143 2.75 28.44 12.09
CA ILE A 143 2.15 29.37 13.06
C ILE A 143 3.26 30.22 13.74
N SER A 144 4.38 29.60 14.09
CA SER A 144 5.51 30.33 14.70
C SER A 144 6.30 31.17 13.71
N GLY A 145 6.15 30.91 12.40
CA GLY A 145 6.93 31.56 11.35
C GLY A 145 8.40 31.12 11.31
N ASN A 146 8.73 29.98 11.92
CA ASN A 146 10.09 29.41 11.97
C ASN A 146 10.43 28.73 10.65
N ALA A 147 10.96 29.47 9.68
CA ALA A 147 11.32 28.91 8.37
C ALA A 147 12.53 27.95 8.41
N ASP A 148 13.30 27.94 9.50
CA ASP A 148 14.42 27.01 9.68
C ASP A 148 13.98 25.66 10.25
N ASP A 149 12.69 25.49 10.60
CA ASP A 149 12.16 24.24 11.08
C ASP A 149 12.12 23.20 9.95
N PRO A 150 12.61 21.97 10.15
CA PRO A 150 12.61 20.93 9.13
C PRO A 150 11.20 20.60 8.56
N TYR A 151 10.15 20.84 9.33
CA TYR A 151 8.78 20.59 8.91
C TYR A 151 8.10 21.80 8.27
N TYR A 152 8.76 22.98 8.19
CA TYR A 152 8.13 24.21 7.68
C TYR A 152 7.54 24.05 6.27
N ASP A 153 8.20 23.32 5.39
CA ASP A 153 7.76 23.06 4.00
C ASP A 153 7.48 21.57 3.74
N TYR A 154 7.05 20.84 4.77
CA TYR A 154 6.80 19.39 4.66
C TYR A 154 5.51 19.06 3.91
N TYR A 155 4.55 20.01 3.89
CA TYR A 155 3.27 19.88 3.18
C TYR A 155 3.11 21.01 2.15
N SER A 156 2.39 20.69 1.05
CA SER A 156 2.04 21.68 0.03
C SER A 156 1.17 22.78 0.62
N CYS A 157 1.67 24.01 0.58
CA CYS A 157 1.02 25.16 1.17
C CYS A 157 1.29 26.44 0.36
N VAL A 158 0.24 27.22 0.16
CA VAL A 158 0.29 28.49 -0.58
C VAL A 158 -0.34 29.63 0.25
N THR A 159 -0.09 30.88 -0.15
CA THR A 159 -0.80 32.03 0.40
C THR A 159 -2.18 32.21 -0.24
N SER A 160 -3.02 33.08 0.31
CA SER A 160 -4.41 33.27 -0.13
C SER A 160 -4.55 33.70 -1.59
N ASP A 161 -3.57 34.46 -2.13
CA ASP A 161 -3.53 34.99 -3.49
C ASP A 161 -2.87 34.01 -4.49
N GLU A 162 -2.16 33.00 -4.02
CA GLU A 162 -1.52 31.97 -4.85
C GLU A 162 -2.43 30.76 -5.11
N ARG A 163 -3.58 30.65 -4.45
CA ARG A 163 -4.50 29.54 -4.62
C ARG A 163 -5.02 29.41 -6.06
N GLN A 164 -4.98 28.20 -6.57
CA GLN A 164 -5.40 27.87 -7.92
C GLN A 164 -6.79 27.26 -7.96
N GLY A 165 -7.56 27.55 -9.03
CA GLY A 165 -8.84 26.90 -9.27
C GLY A 165 -8.67 25.41 -9.56
N GLY A 166 -9.59 24.58 -9.03
CA GLY A 166 -9.55 23.13 -9.21
C GLY A 166 -8.78 22.38 -8.14
N ILE A 167 -7.97 23.06 -7.33
CA ILE A 167 -7.27 22.48 -6.16
C ILE A 167 -8.06 22.80 -4.90
N GLN A 168 -8.19 21.82 -4.03
CA GLN A 168 -8.82 21.98 -2.72
C GLN A 168 -7.79 22.43 -1.69
N TYR A 169 -8.15 23.45 -0.92
CA TYR A 169 -7.27 24.03 0.12
C TYR A 169 -8.01 24.19 1.42
N GLN A 170 -7.28 24.03 2.53
CA GLN A 170 -7.78 24.40 3.85
C GLN A 170 -6.78 25.31 4.56
N LYS A 171 -7.31 26.33 5.25
CA LYS A 171 -6.51 27.35 5.92
C LYS A 171 -6.06 26.87 7.30
N ILE A 172 -4.77 27.11 7.61
CA ILE A 172 -4.27 27.04 8.99
C ILE A 172 -4.73 28.30 9.74
N ALA A 173 -5.38 28.12 10.86
CA ALA A 173 -5.88 29.24 11.67
C ALA A 173 -4.69 30.11 12.17
N GLY A 174 -4.82 31.44 12.06
CA GLY A 174 -3.85 32.40 12.57
C GLY A 174 -2.75 32.80 11.58
N VAL A 175 -2.60 32.11 10.45
CA VAL A 175 -1.57 32.41 9.44
C VAL A 175 -2.17 32.39 8.03
N ASP A 176 -1.50 33.01 7.08
CA ASP A 176 -1.87 32.93 5.65
C ASP A 176 -1.14 31.75 4.99
N CYS A 177 -1.49 30.55 5.43
CA CYS A 177 -1.04 29.30 4.84
C CYS A 177 -2.27 28.42 4.56
N TRP A 178 -2.44 28.04 3.30
CA TRP A 178 -3.51 27.21 2.79
C TRP A 178 -2.91 25.92 2.26
N TYR A 179 -3.03 24.85 3.02
CA TYR A 179 -2.49 23.55 2.60
C TYR A 179 -3.41 22.85 1.60
N GLU A 180 -2.81 22.13 0.68
CA GLU A 180 -3.54 21.29 -0.29
C GLU A 180 -4.16 20.06 0.39
N CYS A 181 -5.40 19.72 -0.01
CA CYS A 181 -6.16 18.61 0.59
C CYS A 181 -7.24 18.13 -0.40
N ASN A 182 -6.81 17.70 -1.59
CA ASN A 182 -7.72 17.40 -2.70
C ASN A 182 -8.74 16.28 -2.42
N PHE A 183 -8.49 15.42 -1.44
CA PHE A 183 -9.41 14.36 -1.01
C PHE A 183 -10.31 14.78 0.15
N SER A 184 -9.73 15.43 1.16
CA SER A 184 -10.45 15.90 2.36
C SER A 184 -9.59 16.89 3.11
N GLY A 185 -10.21 17.85 3.81
CA GLY A 185 -9.50 18.74 4.73
C GLY A 185 -8.72 18.03 5.83
N SER A 186 -9.04 16.78 6.13
CA SER A 186 -8.29 15.91 7.04
C SER A 186 -7.17 15.10 6.39
N MET A 187 -6.93 15.31 5.08
CA MET A 187 -5.90 14.61 4.30
C MET A 187 -4.95 15.64 3.64
N PRO A 188 -4.07 16.31 4.42
CA PRO A 188 -3.10 17.25 3.89
C PRO A 188 -2.08 16.57 2.98
N GLU A 189 -1.78 17.19 1.86
CA GLU A 189 -0.87 16.65 0.84
C GLU A 189 0.58 17.01 1.14
N LEU A 190 1.46 16.02 1.02
CA LEU A 190 2.90 16.16 1.23
C LEU A 190 3.54 16.99 0.12
N ASN A 191 4.60 17.73 0.46
CA ASN A 191 5.36 18.54 -0.49
C ASN A 191 6.54 17.74 -1.06
N PHE A 192 6.40 17.19 -2.25
CA PHE A 192 7.45 16.44 -2.91
C PHE A 192 8.56 17.30 -3.55
N ASP A 193 8.51 18.63 -3.47
CA ASP A 193 9.64 19.48 -3.75
C ASP A 193 10.65 19.48 -2.60
N ASN A 194 10.21 19.10 -1.41
CA ASN A 194 11.08 18.92 -0.25
C ASN A 194 11.79 17.56 -0.32
N SER A 195 13.13 17.58 -0.38
CA SER A 195 13.93 16.35 -0.44
C SER A 195 13.76 15.46 0.79
N ALA A 196 13.53 16.05 1.98
CA ALA A 196 13.30 15.28 3.20
C ALA A 196 12.01 14.47 3.13
N VAL A 197 10.96 14.98 2.46
CA VAL A 197 9.72 14.22 2.20
C VAL A 197 10.00 13.04 1.26
N ARG A 198 10.76 13.26 0.19
CA ARG A 198 11.16 12.19 -0.74
C ARG A 198 11.97 11.11 -0.05
N GLU A 199 12.95 11.48 0.74
CA GLU A 199 13.80 10.56 1.50
C GLU A 199 12.98 9.77 2.51
N GLU A 200 12.07 10.43 3.23
CA GLU A 200 11.22 9.78 4.22
C GLU A 200 10.28 8.75 3.59
N THR A 201 9.67 9.07 2.44
CA THR A 201 8.82 8.10 1.74
C THR A 201 9.61 6.89 1.21
N LEU A 202 10.88 7.08 0.83
CA LEU A 202 11.77 5.96 0.49
C LEU A 202 12.15 5.13 1.71
N HIS A 203 12.42 5.76 2.86
CA HIS A 203 12.68 5.05 4.12
C HIS A 203 11.49 4.21 4.54
N LEU A 204 10.29 4.77 4.41
CA LEU A 204 9.04 4.07 4.68
C LEU A 204 8.89 2.81 3.78
N ALA A 205 9.10 2.97 2.48
CA ALA A 205 9.03 1.85 1.55
C ALA A 205 10.11 0.80 1.90
N LYS A 206 11.34 1.24 2.14
CA LYS A 206 12.44 0.35 2.52
C LYS A 206 12.12 -0.44 3.80
N TYR A 207 11.54 0.20 4.82
CA TYR A 207 11.14 -0.45 6.06
C TYR A 207 10.26 -1.67 5.79
N TYR A 208 9.22 -1.55 4.96
CA TYR A 208 8.33 -2.67 4.63
C TYR A 208 8.97 -3.70 3.70
N LEU A 209 9.85 -3.28 2.79
CA LEU A 209 10.64 -4.21 1.97
C LEU A 209 11.58 -5.04 2.83
N ASP A 210 12.20 -4.46 3.86
CA ASP A 210 13.06 -5.17 4.83
C ASP A 210 12.26 -6.18 5.68
N LEU A 211 10.95 -5.95 5.91
CA LEU A 211 10.04 -6.93 6.53
C LEU A 211 9.68 -8.10 5.60
N GLY A 212 9.98 -7.98 4.30
CA GLY A 212 9.75 -9.02 3.30
C GLY A 212 8.58 -8.76 2.35
N VAL A 213 7.98 -7.58 2.37
CA VAL A 213 6.94 -7.18 1.41
C VAL A 213 7.51 -7.19 -0.02
N ASP A 214 6.74 -7.67 -0.99
CA ASP A 214 7.19 -7.81 -2.37
C ASP A 214 7.01 -6.56 -3.22
N GLY A 215 6.30 -5.57 -2.71
CA GLY A 215 6.08 -4.32 -3.40
C GLY A 215 4.85 -3.57 -2.90
N PHE A 216 4.38 -2.64 -3.73
CA PHE A 216 3.34 -1.70 -3.30
C PHE A 216 2.28 -1.46 -4.37
N ARG A 217 1.05 -1.22 -3.91
CA ARG A 217 0.07 -0.47 -4.67
C ARG A 217 0.12 0.98 -4.20
N PHE A 218 0.44 1.89 -5.10
CA PHE A 218 0.45 3.32 -4.81
C PHE A 218 -0.92 3.92 -5.07
N ASP A 219 -1.47 4.54 -4.02
CA ASP A 219 -2.71 5.28 -4.10
C ASP A 219 -2.53 6.60 -4.85
N ALA A 220 -3.53 7.00 -5.62
CA ALA A 220 -3.68 8.36 -6.15
C ALA A 220 -2.44 8.90 -6.88
N VAL A 221 -1.78 8.10 -7.71
CA VAL A 221 -0.45 8.40 -8.29
C VAL A 221 -0.39 9.73 -9.06
N LYS A 222 -1.50 10.23 -9.61
CA LYS A 222 -1.55 11.50 -10.33
C LYS A 222 -1.62 12.73 -9.42
N TYR A 223 -1.80 12.53 -8.11
CA TYR A 223 -1.94 13.62 -7.15
C TYR A 223 -0.61 14.06 -6.52
N ILE A 224 0.50 13.36 -6.77
CA ILE A 224 1.84 13.75 -6.29
C ILE A 224 2.17 15.19 -6.68
N TYR A 225 1.82 15.60 -7.90
CA TYR A 225 1.78 16.98 -8.37
C TYR A 225 0.47 17.18 -9.12
N TYR A 226 -0.60 17.43 -8.37
CA TYR A 226 -1.93 17.53 -8.96
C TYR A 226 -2.00 18.66 -10.00
N GLY A 227 -2.49 18.31 -11.20
CA GLY A 227 -2.54 19.23 -12.33
C GLY A 227 -1.26 19.34 -13.17
N ASP A 228 -0.13 18.78 -12.71
CA ASP A 228 1.13 18.73 -13.45
C ASP A 228 1.56 17.28 -13.72
N THR A 229 1.07 16.75 -14.84
CA THR A 229 1.36 15.36 -15.24
C THR A 229 2.84 15.13 -15.51
N ALA A 230 3.57 16.11 -16.06
CA ALA A 230 4.97 15.94 -16.38
C ALA A 230 5.80 15.75 -15.09
N ARG A 231 5.59 16.61 -14.10
CA ARG A 231 6.27 16.49 -12.80
C ARG A 231 5.88 15.18 -12.07
N SER A 232 4.62 14.77 -12.17
CA SER A 232 4.18 13.49 -11.59
C SER A 232 4.90 12.31 -12.24
N VAL A 233 5.07 12.31 -13.57
CA VAL A 233 5.83 11.28 -14.28
C VAL A 233 7.30 11.27 -13.84
N ASP A 234 7.96 12.43 -13.83
CA ASP A 234 9.36 12.55 -13.42
C ASP A 234 9.59 12.04 -11.98
N PHE A 235 8.64 12.33 -11.08
CA PHE A 235 8.68 11.82 -9.71
C PHE A 235 8.58 10.29 -9.68
N TRP A 236 7.62 9.70 -10.39
CA TRP A 236 7.43 8.26 -10.37
C TRP A 236 8.56 7.51 -11.06
N GLU A 237 9.16 8.06 -12.12
CA GLU A 237 10.37 7.48 -12.74
C GLU A 237 11.53 7.45 -11.75
N TRP A 238 11.78 8.56 -11.06
CA TRP A 238 12.79 8.63 -10.01
C TRP A 238 12.47 7.65 -8.86
N TYR A 239 11.27 7.69 -8.30
CA TYR A 239 10.88 6.88 -7.15
C TYR A 239 10.98 5.38 -7.45
N MET A 240 10.50 4.95 -8.61
CA MET A 240 10.60 3.56 -9.07
C MET A 240 12.04 3.14 -9.33
N SER A 241 12.91 4.04 -9.79
CA SER A 241 14.34 3.77 -9.92
C SER A 241 14.99 3.49 -8.56
N GLU A 242 14.70 4.34 -7.55
CA GLU A 242 15.21 4.14 -6.19
C GLU A 242 14.69 2.84 -5.56
N LEU A 243 13.41 2.53 -5.71
CA LEU A 243 12.83 1.28 -5.21
C LEU A 243 13.47 0.04 -5.85
N ARG A 244 13.76 0.08 -7.16
CA ARG A 244 14.46 -1.01 -7.85
C ARG A 244 15.93 -1.15 -7.43
N ASN A 245 16.57 -0.06 -7.00
CA ASN A 245 17.91 -0.12 -6.41
C ASN A 245 17.87 -0.87 -5.05
N ILE A 246 16.77 -0.75 -4.29
CA ILE A 246 16.57 -1.46 -3.02
C ILE A 246 16.18 -2.93 -3.27
N LYS A 247 15.20 -3.17 -4.14
CA LYS A 247 14.66 -4.49 -4.48
C LYS A 247 14.46 -4.59 -6.00
N PRO A 248 15.41 -5.20 -6.75
CA PRO A 248 15.36 -5.26 -8.22
C PRO A 248 14.11 -5.93 -8.79
N ASP A 249 13.53 -6.89 -8.07
CA ASP A 249 12.33 -7.65 -8.44
C ASP A 249 11.04 -7.10 -7.80
N ILE A 250 11.06 -5.85 -7.35
CA ILE A 250 9.90 -5.21 -6.72
C ILE A 250 8.70 -5.18 -7.68
N PHE A 251 7.52 -5.54 -7.17
CA PHE A 251 6.26 -5.42 -7.90
C PHE A 251 5.49 -4.18 -7.44
N CYS A 252 5.21 -3.27 -8.36
CA CYS A 252 4.44 -2.06 -8.04
C CYS A 252 3.31 -1.84 -9.04
N VAL A 253 2.19 -1.35 -8.54
CA VAL A 253 1.05 -0.92 -9.34
C VAL A 253 0.54 0.42 -8.83
N GLY A 254 0.28 1.37 -9.72
CA GLY A 254 -0.26 2.69 -9.37
C GLY A 254 -1.76 2.75 -9.66
N GLU A 255 -2.53 3.36 -8.75
CA GLU A 255 -3.90 3.72 -9.02
C GLU A 255 -3.97 4.99 -9.86
N CYS A 256 -4.51 4.88 -11.05
CA CYS A 256 -4.72 6.02 -11.94
C CYS A 256 -6.11 5.93 -12.58
N TRP A 257 -6.91 6.97 -12.38
CA TRP A 257 -8.23 7.09 -13.03
C TRP A 257 -8.31 8.37 -13.85
N SER A 258 -9.13 8.36 -14.89
CA SER A 258 -9.42 9.50 -15.79
C SER A 258 -10.58 10.34 -15.27
#